data_82a23e3b0e4e8ad3786a109f1f4ed775
#
_entry.id   82a23e3b0e4e8ad3786a109f1f4ed775
#
_cell.length_a   1.000
_cell.length_b   1.000
_cell.length_c   1.000
_cell.angle_alpha   90.00
_cell.angle_beta   90.00
_cell.angle_gamma   90.00
#
_symmetry.space_group_name_H-M   'P 1'
#
loop_
_entity.id
_entity.type
_entity.pdbx_description
1 polymer ?
#
loop_
_entity_poly.entity_id
_entity_poly.type
_entity_poly.pdbx_seq_one_letter_code
_entity_poly.pdbx_strand_id
1 'polypeptide(L)'
;MRDRQGVDIEIVGATGGVNGGGFLYTNLDTVSLGVVLKLPKLAAQQRRPEQILADLKAHPAIAPLVQGAELREYSAHLIPEAGLEMMPRMVTDGMLVAGDAAALCLAAGIWLEGVNFAMASGMYAGEAVVDAIATGITSAKGLAGYRTLLDRTFVLRDHRRLRRAPELV
;
A
#
# COMPACT_ATOMS: atom_id res chain seq x y z
N MET A 1 -20.31 -2.64 21.68
CA MET A 1 -19.17 -1.86 21.15
C MET A 1 -19.44 -0.39 21.44
N ARG A 2 -18.48 0.37 21.95
CA ARG A 2 -18.65 1.82 22.10
C ARG A 2 -18.64 2.44 20.70
N ASP A 3 -19.64 3.25 20.41
CA ASP A 3 -19.81 3.95 19.14
C ASP A 3 -18.55 4.73 18.75
N ARG A 4 -17.75 4.24 17.82
CA ARG A 4 -16.54 4.82 17.22
C ARG A 4 -15.21 4.09 17.52
N GLN A 5 -15.20 2.84 17.97
CA GLN A 5 -13.99 2.03 18.00
C GLN A 5 -13.94 1.14 16.77
N GLY A 6 -12.94 1.37 15.91
CA GLY A 6 -12.58 0.46 14.80
C GLY A 6 -11.73 -0.69 15.31
N VAL A 7 -11.80 -1.81 14.61
CA VAL A 7 -10.91 -2.97 14.80
C VAL A 7 -10.22 -3.23 13.48
N ASP A 8 -8.92 -3.43 13.56
CA ASP A 8 -8.06 -3.86 12.48
C ASP A 8 -7.52 -5.24 12.85
N ILE A 9 -7.76 -6.23 11.99
CA ILE A 9 -7.31 -7.62 12.17
C ILE A 9 -6.39 -7.94 11.01
N GLU A 10 -5.12 -8.13 11.30
CA GLU A 10 -4.14 -8.66 10.36
C GLU A 10 -4.13 -10.19 10.43
N ILE A 11 -4.20 -10.83 9.27
CA ILE A 11 -4.29 -12.27 9.14
C ILE A 11 -3.02 -12.79 8.49
N VAL A 12 -2.19 -13.44 9.26
CA VAL A 12 -0.96 -14.07 8.76
C VAL A 12 -1.29 -15.47 8.24
N GLY A 13 -0.95 -15.74 6.99
CA GLY A 13 -1.31 -16.99 6.34
C GLY A 13 -2.75 -17.00 5.81
N ALA A 14 -3.42 -18.15 5.84
CA ALA A 14 -4.76 -18.36 5.26
C ALA A 14 -4.89 -18.02 3.77
N THR A 15 -3.76 -18.03 3.07
CA THR A 15 -3.64 -17.70 1.64
C THR A 15 -3.45 -18.91 0.74
N GLY A 16 -3.72 -20.10 1.26
CA GLY A 16 -3.60 -21.36 0.52
C GLY A 16 -2.18 -21.68 0.07
N GLY A 17 -1.17 -21.24 0.83
CA GLY A 17 0.26 -21.47 0.54
C GLY A 17 0.90 -20.41 -0.37
N VAL A 18 0.17 -19.40 -0.83
CA VAL A 18 0.74 -18.23 -1.50
C VAL A 18 1.32 -17.29 -0.44
N ASN A 19 2.52 -16.74 -0.66
CA ASN A 19 3.07 -15.73 0.23
C ASN A 19 2.15 -14.50 0.24
N GLY A 20 1.81 -14.06 1.44
CA GLY A 20 0.89 -12.94 1.66
C GLY A 20 0.12 -13.10 2.96
N GLY A 21 -0.94 -12.35 3.09
CA GLY A 21 -1.82 -12.35 4.25
C GLY A 21 -3.21 -11.88 3.92
N GLY A 22 -4.01 -11.66 4.93
CA GLY A 22 -5.33 -11.06 4.81
C GLY A 22 -5.51 -9.94 5.82
N PHE A 23 -6.56 -9.19 5.63
CA PHE A 23 -6.96 -8.13 6.55
C PHE A 23 -8.47 -8.10 6.72
N LEU A 24 -8.92 -7.65 7.89
CA LEU A 24 -10.31 -7.32 8.15
C LEU A 24 -10.37 -6.02 8.94
N TYR A 25 -10.98 -4.99 8.35
CA TYR A 25 -11.16 -3.68 8.98
C TYR A 25 -12.64 -3.43 9.23
N THR A 26 -12.99 -2.97 10.42
CA THR A 26 -14.35 -2.50 10.70
C THR A 26 -14.45 -1.02 10.36
N ASN A 27 -15.44 -0.65 9.56
CA ASN A 27 -15.85 0.72 9.28
C ASN A 27 -17.08 1.09 10.12
N LEU A 28 -17.70 2.24 9.88
CA LEU A 28 -18.84 2.68 10.65
C LEU A 28 -20.04 1.70 10.55
N ASP A 29 -20.32 1.23 9.34
CA ASP A 29 -21.47 0.39 8.99
C ASP A 29 -21.12 -0.76 8.03
N THR A 30 -19.85 -0.92 7.69
CA THR A 30 -19.35 -1.96 6.80
C THR A 30 -18.10 -2.65 7.37
N VAL A 31 -17.68 -3.70 6.73
CA VAL A 31 -16.40 -4.39 6.97
C VAL A 31 -15.63 -4.46 5.66
N SER A 32 -14.36 -4.13 5.69
CA SER A 32 -13.44 -4.39 4.57
C SER A 32 -12.68 -5.68 4.86
N LEU A 33 -12.77 -6.65 3.96
CA LEU A 33 -12.06 -7.92 4.06
C LEU A 33 -11.31 -8.18 2.77
N GLY A 34 -10.03 -8.47 2.85
CA GLY A 34 -9.21 -8.69 1.68
C GLY A 34 -8.03 -9.63 1.90
N VAL A 35 -7.33 -9.91 0.81
CA VAL A 35 -6.06 -10.64 0.78
C VAL A 35 -5.02 -9.85 0.02
N VAL A 36 -3.77 -9.90 0.49
CA VAL A 36 -2.59 -9.36 -0.17
C VAL A 36 -1.71 -10.53 -0.57
N LEU A 37 -1.37 -10.65 -1.84
CA LEU A 37 -0.72 -11.83 -2.40
C LEU A 37 0.47 -11.46 -3.26
N LYS A 38 1.60 -12.16 -3.11
CA LYS A 38 2.76 -12.00 -3.99
C LYS A 38 2.49 -12.64 -5.36
N LEU A 39 2.43 -11.82 -6.41
CA LEU A 39 2.10 -12.25 -7.77
C LEU A 39 2.95 -13.42 -8.31
N PRO A 40 4.29 -13.45 -8.17
CA PRO A 40 5.09 -14.57 -8.67
C PRO A 40 4.70 -15.90 -8.03
N LYS A 41 4.35 -15.90 -6.75
CA LYS A 41 3.92 -17.10 -6.03
C LYS A 41 2.50 -17.51 -6.40
N LEU A 42 1.61 -16.54 -6.56
CA LEU A 42 0.24 -16.77 -7.04
C LEU A 42 0.24 -17.43 -8.43
N ALA A 43 1.02 -16.88 -9.36
CA ALA A 43 1.16 -17.43 -10.71
C ALA A 43 1.71 -18.86 -10.71
N ALA A 44 2.71 -19.15 -9.86
CA ALA A 44 3.30 -20.47 -9.75
C ALA A 44 2.31 -21.53 -9.21
N GLN A 45 1.36 -21.13 -8.39
CA GLN A 45 0.34 -22.04 -7.82
C GLN A 45 -0.91 -22.18 -8.69
N GLN A 46 -1.03 -21.43 -9.79
CA GLN A 46 -2.20 -21.47 -10.69
C GLN A 46 -3.54 -21.27 -9.96
N ARG A 47 -3.53 -20.54 -8.84
CA ARG A 47 -4.74 -20.20 -8.09
C ARG A 47 -5.23 -18.81 -8.45
N ARG A 48 -6.53 -18.61 -8.37
CA ARG A 48 -7.15 -17.31 -8.59
C ARG A 48 -7.28 -16.55 -7.27
N PRO A 49 -7.01 -15.23 -7.22
CA PRO A 49 -7.16 -14.43 -5.99
C PRO A 49 -8.54 -14.54 -5.37
N GLU A 50 -9.58 -14.61 -6.20
CA GLU A 50 -10.97 -14.69 -5.75
C GLU A 50 -11.25 -16.00 -4.99
N GLN A 51 -10.58 -17.10 -5.37
CA GLN A 51 -10.70 -18.38 -4.68
C GLN A 51 -10.04 -18.30 -3.29
N ILE A 52 -8.88 -17.64 -3.20
CA ILE A 52 -8.17 -17.45 -1.92
C ILE A 52 -9.00 -16.56 -0.99
N LEU A 53 -9.61 -15.51 -1.52
CA LEU A 53 -10.52 -14.66 -0.75
C LEU A 53 -11.79 -15.43 -0.31
N ALA A 54 -12.33 -16.30 -1.15
CA ALA A 54 -13.46 -17.14 -0.78
C ALA A 54 -13.10 -18.14 0.33
N ASP A 55 -11.90 -18.77 0.26
CA ASP A 55 -11.39 -19.65 1.30
C ASP A 55 -11.20 -18.90 2.62
N LEU A 56 -10.68 -17.66 2.58
CA LEU A 56 -10.56 -16.81 3.76
C LEU A 56 -11.92 -16.50 4.38
N LYS A 57 -12.92 -16.15 3.56
CA LYS A 57 -14.31 -15.92 4.03
C LYS A 57 -14.93 -17.15 4.70
N ALA A 58 -14.58 -18.33 4.21
CA ALA A 58 -15.06 -19.60 4.76
C ALA A 58 -14.27 -20.09 5.99
N HIS A 59 -13.13 -19.45 6.31
CA HIS A 59 -12.31 -19.85 7.45
C HIS A 59 -13.09 -19.72 8.76
N PRO A 60 -13.06 -20.73 9.67
CA PRO A 60 -13.90 -20.75 10.89
C PRO A 60 -13.77 -19.51 11.78
N ALA A 61 -12.61 -18.87 11.81
CA ALA A 61 -12.40 -17.65 12.58
C ALA A 61 -12.95 -16.38 11.90
N ILE A 62 -13.15 -16.40 10.58
CA ILE A 62 -13.58 -15.23 9.79
C ILE A 62 -15.05 -15.32 9.43
N ALA A 63 -15.54 -16.50 9.09
CA ALA A 63 -16.93 -16.71 8.68
C ALA A 63 -17.98 -16.10 9.63
N PRO A 64 -17.87 -16.23 10.97
CA PRO A 64 -18.81 -15.62 11.88
C PRO A 64 -18.82 -14.07 11.84
N LEU A 65 -17.69 -13.45 11.45
CA LEU A 65 -17.54 -11.98 11.40
C LEU A 65 -18.21 -11.36 10.17
N VAL A 66 -18.41 -12.17 9.13
CA VAL A 66 -19.04 -11.74 7.86
C VAL A 66 -20.34 -12.46 7.55
N GLN A 67 -20.82 -13.28 8.48
CA GLN A 67 -22.06 -14.02 8.32
C GLN A 67 -23.26 -13.08 8.13
N GLY A 68 -24.03 -13.28 7.05
CA GLY A 68 -25.18 -12.45 6.72
C GLY A 68 -24.83 -11.08 6.13
N ALA A 69 -23.55 -10.78 5.94
CA ALA A 69 -23.15 -9.54 5.28
C ALA A 69 -23.48 -9.58 3.79
N GLU A 70 -23.84 -8.42 3.24
CA GLU A 70 -24.09 -8.20 1.82
C GLU A 70 -22.87 -7.56 1.17
N LEU A 71 -22.45 -8.08 0.01
CA LEU A 71 -21.34 -7.50 -0.76
C LEU A 71 -21.76 -6.12 -1.28
N ARG A 72 -21.06 -5.08 -0.84
CA ARG A 72 -21.28 -3.69 -1.28
C ARG A 72 -20.37 -3.31 -2.43
N GLU A 73 -19.10 -3.70 -2.35
CA GLU A 73 -18.08 -3.36 -3.33
C GLU A 73 -17.04 -4.49 -3.41
N TYR A 74 -16.49 -4.68 -4.59
CA TYR A 74 -15.32 -5.52 -4.83
C TYR A 74 -14.33 -4.77 -5.70
N SER A 75 -13.07 -4.72 -5.25
CA SER A 75 -11.96 -4.14 -6.01
C SER A 75 -10.70 -4.96 -5.84
N ALA A 76 -9.79 -4.86 -6.80
CA ALA A 76 -8.47 -5.45 -6.76
C ALA A 76 -7.46 -4.53 -7.44
N HIS A 77 -6.31 -4.32 -6.80
CA HIS A 77 -5.25 -3.44 -7.28
C HIS A 77 -3.91 -4.14 -7.23
N LEU A 78 -3.00 -3.71 -8.09
CA LEU A 78 -1.59 -4.08 -8.04
C LEU A 78 -0.81 -2.96 -7.34
N ILE A 79 0.02 -3.34 -6.38
CA ILE A 79 0.89 -2.41 -5.66
C ILE A 79 2.35 -2.81 -5.81
N PRO A 80 3.28 -1.85 -6.00
CA PRO A 80 4.71 -2.13 -6.07
C PRO A 80 5.28 -2.28 -4.66
N GLU A 81 5.70 -3.50 -4.30
CA GLU A 81 6.16 -3.85 -2.94
C GLU A 81 7.68 -3.99 -2.81
N ALA A 82 8.46 -3.76 -3.85
CA ALA A 82 9.91 -4.02 -3.82
C ALA A 82 10.77 -2.85 -3.29
N GLY A 83 10.16 -1.86 -2.64
CA GLY A 83 10.87 -0.77 -1.98
C GLY A 83 11.70 0.08 -2.93
N LEU A 84 12.90 0.47 -2.50
CA LEU A 84 13.77 1.41 -3.23
C LEU A 84 14.07 1.01 -4.67
N GLU A 85 14.19 -0.29 -4.95
CA GLU A 85 14.61 -0.78 -6.27
C GLU A 85 13.49 -0.70 -7.32
N MET A 86 12.25 -0.60 -6.89
CA MET A 86 11.10 -0.36 -7.78
C MET A 86 10.76 1.12 -7.97
N MET A 87 11.40 2.03 -7.24
CA MET A 87 11.06 3.44 -7.32
C MET A 87 11.37 4.01 -8.71
N PRO A 88 10.38 4.60 -9.40
CA PRO A 88 10.59 5.22 -10.70
C PRO A 88 11.32 6.55 -10.56
N ARG A 89 11.61 7.19 -11.69
CA ARG A 89 11.96 8.61 -11.69
C ARG A 89 10.74 9.42 -11.21
N MET A 90 10.83 9.97 -10.00
CA MET A 90 9.72 10.66 -9.34
C MET A 90 9.48 12.09 -9.85
N VAL A 91 10.43 12.66 -10.59
CA VAL A 91 10.40 14.04 -11.08
C VAL A 91 10.82 14.09 -12.54
N THR A 92 9.98 14.70 -13.38
CA THR A 92 10.28 15.05 -14.77
C THR A 92 9.78 16.47 -15.06
N ASP A 93 9.96 16.96 -16.27
CA ASP A 93 9.43 18.27 -16.66
C ASP A 93 7.89 18.22 -16.60
N GLY A 94 7.32 19.11 -15.80
CA GLY A 94 5.88 19.24 -15.62
C GLY A 94 5.18 18.12 -14.84
N MET A 95 5.90 17.15 -14.27
CA MET A 95 5.26 16.01 -13.61
C MET A 95 6.01 15.54 -12.35
N LEU A 96 5.23 15.20 -11.33
CA LEU A 96 5.67 14.51 -10.12
C LEU A 96 4.89 13.21 -9.94
N VAL A 97 5.52 12.21 -9.34
CA VAL A 97 4.89 10.93 -8.97
C VAL A 97 5.00 10.75 -7.46
N ALA A 98 3.89 10.43 -6.80
CA ALA A 98 3.78 10.29 -5.34
C ALA A 98 3.01 9.01 -4.97
N GLY A 99 3.07 8.63 -3.70
CA GLY A 99 2.35 7.47 -3.17
C GLY A 99 2.76 6.15 -3.80
N ASP A 100 1.84 5.22 -3.92
CA ASP A 100 2.07 3.89 -4.47
C ASP A 100 2.57 3.91 -5.92
N ALA A 101 2.13 4.91 -6.71
CA ALA A 101 2.64 5.13 -8.07
C ALA A 101 4.15 5.43 -8.10
N ALA A 102 4.69 5.98 -7.01
CA ALA A 102 6.14 6.19 -6.81
C ALA A 102 6.83 5.00 -6.11
N ALA A 103 6.15 3.87 -5.96
CA ALA A 103 6.60 2.71 -5.19
C ALA A 103 6.90 3.06 -3.72
N LEU A 104 6.19 4.03 -3.16
CA LEU A 104 6.30 4.40 -1.76
C LEU A 104 5.39 3.51 -0.89
N CYS A 105 5.54 2.22 -1.06
CA CYS A 105 4.91 1.18 -0.28
C CYS A 105 6.02 0.30 0.32
N LEU A 106 6.06 0.17 1.63
CA LEU A 106 7.14 -0.47 2.36
C LEU A 106 6.68 -1.77 2.99
N ALA A 107 7.24 -2.88 2.54
CA ALA A 107 7.13 -4.16 3.23
C ALA A 107 8.09 -4.15 4.43
N ALA A 108 7.54 -4.05 5.63
CA ALA A 108 8.31 -4.00 6.88
C ALA A 108 8.04 -5.25 7.73
N GLY A 109 8.40 -6.42 7.20
CA GLY A 109 8.11 -7.70 7.82
C GLY A 109 6.69 -8.17 7.50
N ILE A 110 5.83 -8.34 8.52
CA ILE A 110 4.43 -8.76 8.34
C ILE A 110 3.50 -7.60 7.94
N TRP A 111 4.00 -6.37 7.92
CA TRP A 111 3.24 -5.17 7.62
C TRP A 111 3.57 -4.65 6.23
N LEU A 112 2.55 -4.22 5.52
CA LEU A 112 2.68 -3.46 4.30
C LEU A 112 2.20 -2.04 4.56
N GLU A 113 3.14 -1.09 4.65
CA GLU A 113 2.85 0.31 4.93
C GLU A 113 2.90 1.15 3.66
N GLY A 114 1.84 1.90 3.39
CA GLY A 114 1.75 2.78 2.21
C GLY A 114 1.09 4.12 2.54
N VAL A 115 0.03 4.13 3.36
CA VAL A 115 -0.81 5.31 3.57
C VAL A 115 -0.03 6.52 4.11
N ASN A 116 0.80 6.31 5.13
CA ASN A 116 1.65 7.35 5.72
C ASN A 116 2.65 7.93 4.70
N PHE A 117 3.26 7.08 3.87
CA PHE A 117 4.16 7.50 2.79
C PHE A 117 3.42 8.20 1.66
N ALA A 118 2.24 7.70 1.28
CA ALA A 118 1.41 8.32 0.26
C ALA A 118 0.97 9.72 0.66
N MET A 119 0.47 9.90 1.88
CA MET A 119 0.06 11.20 2.42
C MET A 119 1.23 12.18 2.49
N ALA A 120 2.37 11.77 3.05
CA ALA A 120 3.54 12.63 3.18
C ALA A 120 4.11 13.01 1.80
N SER A 121 4.25 12.06 0.89
CA SER A 121 4.76 12.35 -0.44
C SER A 121 3.80 13.23 -1.25
N GLY A 122 2.48 13.04 -1.11
CA GLY A 122 1.48 13.91 -1.72
C GLY A 122 1.57 15.35 -1.20
N MET A 123 1.75 15.53 0.10
CA MET A 123 1.96 16.86 0.70
C MET A 123 3.22 17.52 0.15
N TYR A 124 4.36 16.82 0.13
CA TYR A 124 5.61 17.37 -0.39
C TYR A 124 5.57 17.64 -1.91
N ALA A 125 4.83 16.82 -2.66
CA ALA A 125 4.59 17.09 -4.07
C ALA A 125 3.79 18.39 -4.24
N GLY A 126 2.76 18.61 -3.43
CA GLY A 126 1.99 19.85 -3.41
C GLY A 126 2.86 21.08 -3.12
N GLU A 127 3.71 21.03 -2.09
CA GLU A 127 4.66 22.10 -1.77
C GLU A 127 5.57 22.43 -2.95
N ALA A 128 6.18 21.41 -3.56
CA ALA A 128 7.08 21.60 -4.70
C ALA A 128 6.36 22.17 -5.94
N VAL A 129 5.10 21.80 -6.16
CA VAL A 129 4.27 22.36 -7.26
C VAL A 129 3.95 23.81 -7.00
N VAL A 130 3.58 24.19 -5.78
CA VAL A 130 3.32 25.60 -5.41
C VAL A 130 4.55 26.46 -5.66
N ASP A 131 5.73 26.01 -5.23
CA ASP A 131 7.00 26.71 -5.44
C ASP A 131 7.34 26.83 -6.94
N ALA A 132 7.15 25.76 -7.70
CA ALA A 132 7.40 25.75 -9.14
C ALA A 132 6.49 26.72 -9.90
N ILE A 133 5.22 26.79 -9.52
CA ILE A 133 4.26 27.74 -10.10
C ILE A 133 4.65 29.19 -9.73
N ALA A 134 4.98 29.43 -8.46
CA ALA A 134 5.37 30.77 -7.99
C ALA A 134 6.63 31.32 -8.68
N THR A 135 7.56 30.41 -9.03
CA THR A 135 8.80 30.79 -9.75
C THR A 135 8.68 30.74 -11.27
N GLY A 136 7.59 30.18 -11.80
CA GLY A 136 7.40 29.94 -13.23
C GLY A 136 8.29 28.83 -13.80
N ILE A 137 8.96 28.03 -12.96
CA ILE A 137 9.89 26.99 -13.37
C ILE A 137 9.28 25.61 -13.10
N THR A 138 8.58 25.06 -14.08
CA THR A 138 7.91 23.74 -14.00
C THR A 138 8.75 22.58 -14.54
N SER A 139 9.99 22.83 -14.94
CA SER A 139 10.92 21.78 -15.36
C SER A 139 11.34 20.89 -14.16
N ALA A 140 11.96 19.76 -14.44
CA ALA A 140 12.51 18.88 -13.42
C ALA A 140 13.42 19.60 -12.42
N LYS A 141 14.12 20.65 -12.87
CA LYS A 141 14.96 21.50 -12.00
C LYS A 141 14.10 22.29 -11.01
N GLY A 142 13.00 22.90 -11.45
CA GLY A 142 12.08 23.63 -10.56
C GLY A 142 11.35 22.73 -9.58
N LEU A 143 11.04 21.50 -9.99
CA LEU A 143 10.37 20.50 -9.18
C LEU A 143 11.32 19.66 -8.30
N ALA A 144 12.63 19.87 -8.37
CA ALA A 144 13.62 19.09 -7.64
C ALA A 144 13.50 19.18 -6.11
N GLY A 145 12.86 20.23 -5.59
CA GLY A 145 12.54 20.39 -4.17
C GLY A 145 11.78 19.20 -3.59
N TYR A 146 10.88 18.60 -4.36
CA TYR A 146 10.16 17.41 -3.97
C TYR A 146 11.09 16.26 -3.57
N ARG A 147 12.05 15.92 -4.42
CA ARG A 147 13.03 14.86 -4.12
C ARG A 147 13.83 15.18 -2.86
N THR A 148 14.21 16.44 -2.67
CA THR A 148 14.93 16.89 -1.47
C THR A 148 14.11 16.70 -0.20
N LEU A 149 12.80 17.00 -0.24
CA LEU A 149 11.89 16.78 0.88
C LEU A 149 11.74 15.30 1.21
N LEU A 150 11.57 14.44 0.20
CA LEU A 150 11.52 13.00 0.40
C LEU A 150 12.82 12.46 1.03
N ASP A 151 13.98 12.93 0.59
CA ASP A 151 15.30 12.50 1.07
C ASP A 151 15.56 12.88 2.54
N ARG A 152 15.08 14.05 2.96
CA ARG A 152 15.30 14.60 4.32
C ARG A 152 14.31 14.10 5.35
N THR A 153 13.23 13.49 4.93
CA THR A 153 12.14 13.05 5.81
C THR A 153 12.14 11.53 6.01
N PHE A 154 11.21 11.04 6.81
CA PHE A 154 11.06 9.61 7.04
C PHE A 154 10.77 8.83 5.75
N VAL A 155 10.17 9.45 4.74
CA VAL A 155 9.73 8.76 3.52
C VAL A 155 10.85 7.94 2.88
N LEU A 156 11.94 8.57 2.43
CA LEU A 156 13.05 7.82 1.84
C LEU A 156 14.06 7.31 2.87
N ARG A 157 14.12 7.91 4.05
CA ARG A 157 14.97 7.42 5.14
C ARG A 157 14.58 6.00 5.56
N ASP A 158 13.30 5.77 5.78
CA ASP A 158 12.80 4.48 6.27
C ASP A 158 12.85 3.41 5.16
N HIS A 159 12.55 3.77 3.92
CA HIS A 159 12.78 2.89 2.76
C HIS A 159 14.25 2.48 2.61
N ARG A 160 15.22 3.39 2.84
CA ARG A 160 16.65 3.04 2.82
C ARG A 160 17.05 2.15 3.98
N ARG A 161 16.52 2.43 5.17
CA ARG A 161 16.80 1.64 6.37
C ARG A 161 16.30 0.21 6.24
N LEU A 162 15.11 0.04 5.65
CA LEU A 162 14.43 -1.25 5.48
C LEU A 162 14.54 -1.82 4.05
N ARG A 163 15.53 -1.36 3.27
CA ARG A 163 15.68 -1.75 1.85
C ARG A 163 15.75 -3.27 1.61
N ARG A 164 16.17 -4.05 2.60
CA ARG A 164 16.28 -5.52 2.52
C ARG A 164 15.07 -6.24 3.10
N ALA A 165 14.13 -5.53 3.71
CA ALA A 165 12.94 -6.16 4.29
C ALA A 165 12.09 -6.95 3.28
N PRO A 166 11.90 -6.49 2.02
CA PRO A 166 11.17 -7.26 1.01
C PRO A 166 11.79 -8.62 0.66
N GLU A 167 13.08 -8.82 0.93
CA GLU A 167 13.78 -10.10 0.69
C GLU A 167 13.47 -11.13 1.78
N LEU A 168 12.98 -10.69 2.93
CA LEU A 168 12.77 -11.51 4.12
C LEU A 168 11.33 -12.01 4.29
N VAL A 169 10.41 -11.56 3.43
CA VAL A 169 8.97 -11.83 3.53
C VAL A 169 8.47 -12.75 2.43
#